data_021422853434cb8c988b537b8cc8f533
#
_entry.id   021422853434cb8c988b537b8cc8f533
#
_cell.length_a   1.000
_cell.length_b   1.000
_cell.length_c   1.000
_cell.angle_alpha   90.00
_cell.angle_beta   90.00
_cell.angle_gamma   90.00
#
_symmetry.space_group_name_H-M   'P 1'
#
loop_
_entity.id
_entity.type
_entity.pdbx_description
1 polymer ?
#
loop_
_entity_poly.entity_id
_entity_poly.type
_entity_poly.pdbx_seq_one_letter_code
_entity_poly.pdbx_strand_id
1 'polypeptide(L)'
;RGGIERQQYDEQTFRNFLKDYTDSLNNAYTVLPETMEYSDFDYDIKAKFSEIPKEYGLSLPQKWHKPKNLLFNKLYSSVGVAGYIGPFFSEIQVNEDVLPGQKPFSYAHELSHLLGVSNEDEANFWAYRTCISSEIQSVRYSGYFSLLPYVLSNASRVLDPEEYKAYQHSIRPEILQQLIDQQNYWKSKYNNTLGKIQSRIYDAMLKGNKVSSGTKNYMQVIDLIIATEY
;
A
#
# COMPACT_ATOMS: atom_id res chain seq x y z
N ARG A 1 13.73 -12.21 -0.24
CA ARG A 1 13.37 -11.91 -1.63
C ARG A 1 12.72 -10.52 -1.66
N GLY A 2 12.96 -9.77 -2.72
CA GLY A 2 12.45 -8.40 -2.82
C GLY A 2 13.25 -7.37 -2.01
N GLY A 3 14.29 -7.78 -1.29
CA GLY A 3 15.05 -6.93 -0.38
C GLY A 3 15.73 -5.78 -1.09
N ILE A 4 15.53 -4.58 -0.56
CA ILE A 4 16.13 -3.33 -1.00
C ILE A 4 16.97 -2.81 0.15
N GLU A 5 18.22 -2.42 -0.15
CA GLU A 5 19.08 -1.80 0.83
C GLU A 5 18.58 -0.40 1.18
N ARG A 6 18.43 -0.14 2.48
CA ARG A 6 18.04 1.19 2.98
C ARG A 6 19.26 2.07 3.03
N GLN A 7 19.15 3.27 2.48
CA GLN A 7 20.16 4.29 2.56
C GLN A 7 19.69 5.40 3.50
N GLN A 8 20.65 6.02 4.18
CA GLN A 8 20.39 7.27 4.91
C GLN A 8 20.35 8.41 3.90
N TYR A 9 19.36 9.24 4.00
CA TYR A 9 19.18 10.43 3.18
C TYR A 9 19.11 11.69 4.06
N ASP A 10 19.46 12.82 3.49
CA ASP A 10 19.37 14.10 4.17
C ASP A 10 17.95 14.71 4.06
N GLU A 11 17.73 15.76 4.80
CA GLU A 11 16.43 16.44 4.82
C GLU A 11 16.07 17.07 3.47
N GLN A 12 17.06 17.51 2.68
CA GLN A 12 16.84 18.08 1.37
C GLN A 12 16.34 17.02 0.37
N THR A 13 16.91 15.83 0.41
CA THR A 13 16.46 14.67 -0.37
C THR A 13 15.00 14.31 -0.04
N PHE A 14 14.65 14.33 1.26
CA PHE A 14 13.26 14.10 1.67
C PHE A 14 12.31 15.19 1.14
N ARG A 15 12.72 16.47 1.17
CA ARG A 15 11.91 17.58 0.63
C ARG A 15 11.72 17.46 -0.89
N ASN A 16 12.74 17.03 -1.62
CA ASN A 16 12.65 16.76 -3.05
C ASN A 16 11.66 15.63 -3.31
N PHE A 17 11.78 14.52 -2.57
CA PHE A 17 10.80 13.43 -2.64
C PHE A 17 9.36 13.90 -2.39
N LEU A 18 9.11 14.69 -1.35
CA LEU A 18 7.77 15.22 -1.05
C LEU A 18 7.19 16.00 -2.23
N LYS A 19 8.01 16.84 -2.86
CA LYS A 19 7.59 17.63 -4.02
C LYS A 19 7.25 16.73 -5.21
N ASP A 20 8.16 15.84 -5.60
CA ASP A 20 8.00 14.99 -6.78
C ASP A 20 6.84 14.00 -6.62
N TYR A 21 6.69 13.45 -5.40
CA TYR A 21 5.56 12.60 -5.05
C TYR A 21 4.22 13.35 -5.17
N THR A 22 4.14 14.57 -4.64
CA THR A 22 2.91 15.37 -4.68
C THR A 22 2.56 15.79 -6.10
N ASP A 23 3.55 16.21 -6.89
CA ASP A 23 3.35 16.53 -8.30
C ASP A 23 2.81 15.29 -9.07
N SER A 24 3.40 14.12 -8.82
CA SER A 24 2.98 12.86 -9.43
C SER A 24 1.58 12.42 -8.97
N LEU A 25 1.28 12.51 -7.69
CA LEU A 25 -0.04 12.21 -7.12
C LEU A 25 -1.12 13.12 -7.73
N ASN A 26 -0.87 14.43 -7.78
CA ASN A 26 -1.79 15.41 -8.33
C ASN A 26 -2.04 15.17 -9.84
N ASN A 27 -1.00 14.80 -10.59
CA ASN A 27 -1.10 14.47 -12.01
C ASN A 27 -1.80 13.12 -12.27
N ALA A 28 -1.64 12.16 -11.37
CA ALA A 28 -2.31 10.87 -11.47
C ALA A 28 -3.78 10.91 -11.08
N TYR A 29 -4.24 12.00 -10.41
CA TYR A 29 -5.61 12.11 -9.95
C TYR A 29 -6.62 11.81 -11.05
N THR A 30 -7.60 10.99 -10.71
CA THR A 30 -8.73 10.66 -11.58
C THR A 30 -9.98 10.42 -10.73
N VAL A 31 -11.14 10.69 -11.32
CA VAL A 31 -12.41 10.29 -10.71
C VAL A 31 -12.50 8.77 -10.79
N LEU A 32 -12.59 8.15 -9.62
CA LEU A 32 -12.66 6.70 -9.53
C LEU A 32 -14.06 6.21 -9.94
N PRO A 33 -14.15 5.07 -10.63
CA PRO A 33 -15.44 4.46 -10.91
C PRO A 33 -16.13 4.01 -9.63
N GLU A 34 -17.46 3.93 -9.63
CA GLU A 34 -18.25 3.41 -8.50
C GLU A 34 -17.91 1.94 -8.20
N THR A 35 -17.58 1.18 -9.24
CA THR A 35 -17.15 -0.21 -9.13
C THR A 35 -15.85 -0.41 -9.92
N MET A 36 -15.01 -1.30 -9.45
CA MET A 36 -13.79 -1.72 -10.12
C MET A 36 -13.58 -3.20 -9.84
N GLU A 37 -13.50 -3.99 -10.90
CA GLU A 37 -13.30 -5.43 -10.79
C GLU A 37 -11.82 -5.79 -10.96
N TYR A 38 -11.40 -6.90 -10.38
CA TYR A 38 -10.00 -7.35 -10.51
C TYR A 38 -9.61 -7.67 -11.94
N SER A 39 -10.57 -8.07 -12.78
CA SER A 39 -10.36 -8.29 -14.23
C SER A 39 -9.91 -7.03 -14.96
N ASP A 40 -10.21 -5.84 -14.44
CA ASP A 40 -9.91 -4.57 -15.09
C ASP A 40 -8.42 -4.23 -15.05
N PHE A 41 -7.68 -4.80 -14.08
CA PHE A 41 -6.27 -4.48 -13.85
C PHE A 41 -5.35 -5.69 -13.53
N ASP A 42 -5.90 -6.90 -13.35
CA ASP A 42 -5.12 -8.11 -13.01
C ASP A 42 -3.99 -8.38 -14.01
N TYR A 43 -4.30 -8.29 -15.31
CA TYR A 43 -3.32 -8.52 -16.34
C TYR A 43 -2.19 -7.47 -16.33
N ASP A 44 -2.56 -6.20 -16.22
CA ASP A 44 -1.62 -5.09 -16.19
C ASP A 44 -0.67 -5.16 -14.97
N ILE A 45 -1.21 -5.36 -13.77
CA ILE A 45 -0.42 -5.50 -12.55
C ILE A 45 0.55 -6.68 -12.65
N LYS A 46 0.10 -7.84 -13.15
CA LYS A 46 0.98 -9.00 -13.36
C LYS A 46 2.06 -8.76 -14.40
N ALA A 47 1.74 -8.03 -15.47
CA ALA A 47 2.73 -7.64 -16.47
C ALA A 47 3.82 -6.78 -15.84
N LYS A 48 3.44 -5.78 -15.02
CA LYS A 48 4.39 -4.91 -14.32
C LYS A 48 5.24 -5.66 -13.29
N PHE A 49 4.70 -6.62 -12.57
CA PHE A 49 5.51 -7.51 -11.72
C PHE A 49 6.51 -8.35 -12.53
N SER A 50 6.14 -8.75 -13.74
CA SER A 50 7.03 -9.54 -14.61
C SER A 50 8.20 -8.73 -15.18
N GLU A 51 8.10 -7.39 -15.17
CA GLU A 51 9.17 -6.47 -15.58
C GLU A 51 10.21 -6.23 -14.46
N ILE A 52 9.92 -6.63 -13.21
CA ILE A 52 10.85 -6.48 -12.09
C ILE A 52 12.12 -7.31 -12.32
N PRO A 53 13.32 -6.72 -12.15
CA PRO A 53 14.57 -7.43 -12.36
C PRO A 53 14.69 -8.69 -11.49
N LYS A 54 15.22 -9.76 -12.07
CA LYS A 54 15.35 -11.08 -11.42
C LYS A 54 16.26 -11.08 -10.19
N GLU A 55 17.15 -10.10 -10.07
CA GLU A 55 18.06 -9.93 -8.94
C GLU A 55 17.33 -9.73 -7.61
N TYR A 56 16.12 -9.16 -7.64
CA TYR A 56 15.26 -9.05 -6.44
C TYR A 56 14.67 -10.39 -6.00
N GLY A 57 14.78 -11.44 -6.82
CA GLY A 57 14.39 -12.80 -6.45
C GLY A 57 12.90 -13.05 -6.33
N LEU A 58 12.04 -12.17 -6.84
CA LEU A 58 10.60 -12.38 -6.88
C LEU A 58 10.26 -13.51 -7.87
N SER A 59 9.27 -14.32 -7.51
CA SER A 59 8.68 -15.29 -8.41
C SER A 59 7.84 -14.59 -9.47
N LEU A 60 7.68 -15.19 -10.65
CA LEU A 60 6.83 -14.62 -11.68
C LEU A 60 5.34 -14.87 -11.38
N PRO A 61 4.47 -13.87 -11.56
CA PRO A 61 3.04 -14.06 -11.41
C PRO A 61 2.51 -15.04 -12.45
N GLN A 62 1.53 -15.84 -12.06
CA GLN A 62 0.92 -16.87 -12.90
C GLN A 62 -0.54 -16.50 -13.21
N LYS A 63 -1.09 -17.06 -14.29
CA LYS A 63 -2.49 -16.80 -14.71
C LYS A 63 -3.52 -17.19 -13.64
N TRP A 64 -3.20 -18.20 -12.80
CA TRP A 64 -4.08 -18.67 -11.73
C TRP A 64 -3.95 -17.91 -10.41
N HIS A 65 -2.98 -17.01 -10.26
CA HIS A 65 -2.88 -16.11 -9.12
C HIS A 65 -4.01 -15.07 -9.20
N LYS A 66 -5.22 -15.47 -8.91
CA LYS A 66 -6.39 -14.61 -8.92
C LYS A 66 -6.87 -14.34 -7.51
N PRO A 67 -7.37 -13.13 -7.21
CA PRO A 67 -7.95 -12.83 -5.93
C PRO A 67 -9.25 -13.62 -5.74
N LYS A 68 -9.48 -14.06 -4.49
CA LYS A 68 -10.71 -14.68 -4.04
C LYS A 68 -11.30 -13.83 -2.93
N ASN A 69 -12.62 -13.85 -2.81
CA ASN A 69 -13.30 -13.13 -1.74
C ASN A 69 -13.03 -13.80 -0.39
N LEU A 70 -12.86 -12.97 0.64
CA LEU A 70 -12.71 -13.44 2.01
C LEU A 70 -13.94 -14.15 2.52
N LEU A 71 -13.74 -15.34 3.07
CA LEU A 71 -14.73 -15.94 3.97
C LEU A 71 -14.81 -15.07 5.23
N PHE A 72 -16.01 -14.81 5.76
CA PHE A 72 -16.22 -13.93 6.93
C PHE A 72 -15.82 -12.47 6.72
N ASN A 73 -16.07 -11.93 5.54
CA ASN A 73 -15.71 -10.57 5.15
C ASN A 73 -15.98 -9.50 6.24
N LYS A 74 -17.19 -9.52 6.86
CA LYS A 74 -17.57 -8.58 7.93
C LYS A 74 -16.62 -8.61 9.14
N LEU A 75 -16.08 -9.78 9.49
CA LEU A 75 -15.12 -9.91 10.61
C LEU A 75 -13.80 -9.24 10.23
N TYR A 76 -13.29 -9.48 9.05
CA TYR A 76 -12.05 -8.87 8.56
C TYR A 76 -12.19 -7.36 8.39
N SER A 77 -13.33 -6.87 7.87
CA SER A 77 -13.62 -5.43 7.81
C SER A 77 -13.66 -4.79 9.20
N SER A 78 -14.21 -5.48 10.19
CA SER A 78 -14.30 -4.96 11.56
C SER A 78 -12.95 -4.82 12.28
N VAL A 79 -11.89 -5.40 11.75
CA VAL A 79 -10.51 -5.28 12.24
C VAL A 79 -9.58 -4.56 11.25
N GLY A 80 -10.12 -4.03 10.16
CA GLY A 80 -9.37 -3.20 9.20
C GLY A 80 -8.46 -3.99 8.25
N VAL A 81 -8.73 -5.29 8.03
CA VAL A 81 -7.94 -6.13 7.11
C VAL A 81 -8.51 -6.03 5.71
N ALA A 82 -7.71 -5.50 4.77
CA ALA A 82 -8.06 -5.34 3.36
C ALA A 82 -7.86 -6.62 2.53
N GLY A 83 -6.88 -7.44 2.90
CA GLY A 83 -6.57 -8.71 2.25
C GLY A 83 -5.61 -9.54 3.10
N TYR A 84 -5.38 -10.76 2.69
CA TYR A 84 -4.30 -11.59 3.23
C TYR A 84 -4.03 -12.80 2.32
N ILE A 85 -2.87 -13.44 2.51
CA ILE A 85 -2.57 -14.69 1.83
C ILE A 85 -3.02 -15.87 2.67
N GLY A 86 -3.89 -16.70 2.10
CA GLY A 86 -4.35 -17.93 2.74
C GLY A 86 -3.18 -18.89 3.03
N PRO A 87 -3.00 -19.33 4.30
CA PRO A 87 -1.79 -20.05 4.72
C PRO A 87 -1.65 -21.44 4.12
N PHE A 88 -2.75 -22.04 3.65
CA PHE A 88 -2.73 -23.44 3.18
C PHE A 88 -2.57 -23.57 1.66
N PHE A 89 -3.02 -22.60 0.88
CA PHE A 89 -3.06 -22.72 -0.59
C PHE A 89 -2.32 -21.60 -1.30
N SER A 90 -1.68 -20.67 -0.55
CA SER A 90 -1.02 -19.49 -1.12
C SER A 90 -1.96 -18.72 -2.06
N GLU A 91 -3.19 -18.49 -1.61
CA GLU A 91 -4.23 -17.80 -2.36
C GLU A 91 -4.37 -16.37 -1.87
N ILE A 92 -4.48 -15.44 -2.81
CA ILE A 92 -4.80 -14.05 -2.51
C ILE A 92 -6.27 -13.97 -2.11
N GLN A 93 -6.53 -13.57 -0.88
CA GLN A 93 -7.88 -13.32 -0.38
C GLN A 93 -8.05 -11.82 -0.13
N VAL A 94 -9.10 -11.24 -0.70
CA VAL A 94 -9.37 -9.80 -0.62
C VAL A 94 -10.72 -9.55 0.00
N ASN A 95 -10.76 -8.47 0.77
CA ASN A 95 -11.97 -8.02 1.42
C ASN A 95 -12.88 -7.32 0.41
N GLU A 96 -14.16 -7.74 0.33
CA GLU A 96 -15.14 -7.15 -0.57
C GLU A 96 -15.47 -5.69 -0.25
N ASP A 97 -15.24 -5.28 1.00
CA ASP A 97 -15.44 -3.91 1.47
C ASP A 97 -14.31 -2.94 1.06
N VAL A 98 -13.25 -3.43 0.41
CA VAL A 98 -12.19 -2.57 -0.13
C VAL A 98 -12.76 -1.63 -1.18
N LEU A 99 -12.55 -0.33 -0.97
CA LEU A 99 -13.05 0.70 -1.89
C LEU A 99 -12.39 0.57 -3.28
N PRO A 100 -13.08 0.93 -4.36
CA PRO A 100 -12.57 0.80 -5.73
C PRO A 100 -11.14 1.36 -5.90
N GLY A 101 -10.87 2.55 -5.36
CA GLY A 101 -9.54 3.18 -5.42
C GLY A 101 -8.44 2.47 -4.63
N GLN A 102 -8.80 1.58 -3.71
CA GLN A 102 -7.82 0.78 -2.93
C GLN A 102 -7.55 -0.59 -3.56
N LYS A 103 -8.47 -1.12 -4.37
CA LYS A 103 -8.39 -2.50 -4.91
C LYS A 103 -7.08 -2.77 -5.68
N PRO A 104 -6.61 -1.90 -6.61
CA PRO A 104 -5.38 -2.17 -7.34
C PRO A 104 -4.15 -2.30 -6.43
N PHE A 105 -3.98 -1.35 -5.51
CA PHE A 105 -2.85 -1.38 -4.58
C PHE A 105 -2.94 -2.57 -3.63
N SER A 106 -4.11 -2.83 -3.03
CA SER A 106 -4.30 -3.98 -2.13
C SER A 106 -4.01 -5.30 -2.84
N TYR A 107 -4.45 -5.44 -4.09
CA TYR A 107 -4.15 -6.63 -4.89
C TYR A 107 -2.64 -6.76 -5.18
N ALA A 108 -1.98 -5.69 -5.59
CA ALA A 108 -0.55 -5.70 -5.86
C ALA A 108 0.26 -6.02 -4.58
N HIS A 109 -0.17 -5.52 -3.42
CA HIS A 109 0.43 -5.82 -2.13
C HIS A 109 0.35 -7.32 -1.80
N GLU A 110 -0.84 -7.92 -1.86
CA GLU A 110 -1.02 -9.35 -1.61
C GLU A 110 -0.30 -10.21 -2.66
N LEU A 111 -0.29 -9.77 -3.92
CA LEU A 111 0.45 -10.46 -4.97
C LEU A 111 1.95 -10.43 -4.68
N SER A 112 2.51 -9.34 -4.17
CA SER A 112 3.93 -9.26 -3.81
C SER A 112 4.32 -10.30 -2.75
N HIS A 113 3.48 -10.49 -1.73
CA HIS A 113 3.67 -11.56 -0.75
C HIS A 113 3.63 -12.94 -1.39
N LEU A 114 2.68 -13.18 -2.30
CA LEU A 114 2.60 -14.45 -3.03
C LEU A 114 3.84 -14.71 -3.88
N LEU A 115 4.45 -13.65 -4.41
CA LEU A 115 5.68 -13.74 -5.21
C LEU A 115 6.97 -13.86 -4.36
N GLY A 116 6.85 -13.87 -3.02
CA GLY A 116 7.92 -14.20 -2.09
C GLY A 116 8.42 -13.06 -1.21
N VAL A 117 7.79 -11.89 -1.24
CA VAL A 117 8.08 -10.79 -0.31
C VAL A 117 7.45 -11.10 1.05
N SER A 118 8.22 -11.05 2.12
CA SER A 118 7.74 -11.35 3.48
C SER A 118 7.55 -10.12 4.37
N ASN A 119 8.20 -9.01 4.03
CA ASN A 119 8.12 -7.77 4.80
C ASN A 119 7.00 -6.87 4.28
N GLU A 120 6.26 -6.26 5.18
CA GLU A 120 5.12 -5.38 4.84
C GLU A 120 5.54 -4.09 4.14
N ASP A 121 6.66 -3.49 4.55
CA ASP A 121 7.22 -2.30 3.91
C ASP A 121 7.72 -2.58 2.47
N GLU A 122 8.36 -3.73 2.26
CA GLU A 122 8.75 -4.19 0.92
C GLU A 122 7.53 -4.56 0.07
N ALA A 123 6.48 -5.15 0.66
CA ALA A 123 5.24 -5.45 -0.04
C ALA A 123 4.54 -4.15 -0.48
N ASN A 124 4.48 -3.15 0.38
CA ASN A 124 3.97 -1.82 0.04
C ASN A 124 4.82 -1.14 -1.04
N PHE A 125 6.15 -1.27 -0.96
CA PHE A 125 7.06 -0.72 -1.98
C PHE A 125 6.80 -1.35 -3.35
N TRP A 126 6.74 -2.68 -3.46
CA TRP A 126 6.51 -3.35 -4.72
C TRP A 126 5.10 -3.10 -5.27
N ALA A 127 4.10 -3.02 -4.39
CA ALA A 127 2.75 -2.62 -4.79
C ALA A 127 2.72 -1.20 -5.36
N TYR A 128 3.39 -0.25 -4.69
CA TYR A 128 3.54 1.11 -5.17
C TYR A 128 4.22 1.17 -6.55
N ARG A 129 5.43 0.58 -6.66
CA ARG A 129 6.21 0.57 -7.91
C ARG A 129 5.42 -0.02 -9.07
N THR A 130 4.73 -1.12 -8.83
CA THR A 130 3.91 -1.81 -9.84
C THR A 130 2.73 -0.93 -10.26
N CYS A 131 2.01 -0.37 -9.30
CA CYS A 131 0.83 0.46 -9.59
C CYS A 131 1.20 1.74 -10.34
N ILE A 132 2.26 2.47 -9.92
CA ILE A 132 2.63 3.73 -10.58
C ILE A 132 3.19 3.51 -11.99
N SER A 133 3.70 2.32 -12.30
CA SER A 133 4.18 1.94 -13.65
C SER A 133 3.06 1.51 -14.59
N SER A 134 1.81 1.41 -14.11
CA SER A 134 0.65 0.98 -14.90
C SER A 134 0.29 1.98 -15.98
N GLU A 135 -0.17 1.50 -17.14
CA GLU A 135 -0.78 2.34 -18.18
C GLU A 135 -2.22 2.78 -17.81
N ILE A 136 -2.84 2.12 -16.84
CA ILE A 136 -4.20 2.41 -16.40
C ILE A 136 -4.16 3.53 -15.36
N GLN A 137 -4.76 4.69 -15.66
CA GLN A 137 -4.69 5.87 -14.80
C GLN A 137 -5.24 5.63 -13.39
N SER A 138 -6.33 4.90 -13.25
CA SER A 138 -6.92 4.57 -11.93
C SER A 138 -6.01 3.66 -11.10
N VAL A 139 -5.22 2.80 -11.74
CA VAL A 139 -4.22 1.96 -11.06
C VAL A 139 -3.04 2.81 -10.60
N ARG A 140 -2.51 3.71 -11.45
CA ARG A 140 -1.46 4.66 -11.06
C ARG A 140 -1.90 5.51 -9.88
N TYR A 141 -3.11 6.07 -9.97
CA TYR A 141 -3.67 6.87 -8.88
C TYR A 141 -3.79 6.06 -7.58
N SER A 142 -4.28 4.82 -7.66
CA SER A 142 -4.34 3.90 -6.51
C SER A 142 -2.98 3.71 -5.84
N GLY A 143 -1.91 3.58 -6.62
CA GLY A 143 -0.53 3.47 -6.11
C GLY A 143 -0.12 4.67 -5.26
N TYR A 144 -0.23 5.87 -5.82
CA TYR A 144 0.09 7.10 -5.09
C TYR A 144 -0.85 7.32 -3.90
N PHE A 145 -2.15 7.22 -4.11
CA PHE A 145 -3.14 7.49 -3.08
C PHE A 145 -3.01 6.57 -1.86
N SER A 146 -2.67 5.31 -2.07
CA SER A 146 -2.51 4.34 -0.97
C SER A 146 -1.30 4.62 -0.09
N LEU A 147 -0.25 5.25 -0.62
CA LEU A 147 0.92 5.66 0.17
C LEU A 147 0.75 7.03 0.84
N LEU A 148 -0.22 7.84 0.45
CA LEU A 148 -0.40 9.19 0.99
C LEU A 148 -0.45 9.26 2.53
N PRO A 149 -1.12 8.35 3.27
CA PRO A 149 -1.08 8.36 4.73
C PRO A 149 0.34 8.22 5.31
N TYR A 150 1.18 7.39 4.68
CA TYR A 150 2.58 7.20 5.11
C TYR A 150 3.43 8.43 4.83
N VAL A 151 3.24 9.03 3.65
CA VAL A 151 3.94 10.27 3.26
C VAL A 151 3.57 11.41 4.20
N LEU A 152 2.27 11.62 4.47
CA LEU A 152 1.80 12.65 5.41
C LEU A 152 2.33 12.41 6.82
N SER A 153 2.37 11.15 7.28
CA SER A 153 2.91 10.82 8.60
C SER A 153 4.42 11.08 8.70
N ASN A 154 5.18 10.80 7.66
CA ASN A 154 6.62 11.12 7.64
C ASN A 154 6.85 12.63 7.53
N ALA A 155 6.12 13.32 6.65
CA ALA A 155 6.20 14.77 6.51
C ALA A 155 5.92 15.50 7.82
N SER A 156 4.91 15.08 8.58
CA SER A 156 4.57 15.68 9.89
C SER A 156 5.63 15.53 10.98
N ARG A 157 6.64 14.66 10.77
CA ARG A 157 7.74 14.45 11.71
C ARG A 157 8.98 15.23 11.34
N VAL A 158 9.16 15.52 10.06
CA VAL A 158 10.36 16.16 9.52
C VAL A 158 10.14 17.65 9.32
N LEU A 159 8.97 18.05 8.83
CA LEU A 159 8.63 19.44 8.56
C LEU A 159 8.17 20.15 9.83
N ASP A 160 8.45 21.44 9.95
CA ASP A 160 7.85 22.26 10.98
C ASP A 160 6.33 22.44 10.73
N PRO A 161 5.55 22.92 11.71
CA PRO A 161 4.08 23.01 11.56
C PRO A 161 3.61 23.87 10.39
N GLU A 162 4.29 24.97 10.08
CA GLU A 162 3.91 25.87 8.97
C GLU A 162 4.26 25.25 7.62
N GLU A 163 5.44 24.66 7.52
CA GLU A 163 5.88 23.90 6.34
C GLU A 163 4.95 22.71 6.08
N TYR A 164 4.59 21.95 7.12
CA TYR A 164 3.67 20.82 6.98
C TYR A 164 2.29 21.26 6.47
N LYS A 165 1.78 22.38 6.99
CA LYS A 165 0.54 22.97 6.52
C LYS A 165 0.63 23.41 5.06
N ALA A 166 1.72 24.08 4.68
CA ALA A 166 1.97 24.45 3.28
C ALA A 166 2.05 23.22 2.37
N TYR A 167 2.73 22.16 2.83
CA TYR A 167 2.79 20.87 2.13
C TYR A 167 1.39 20.27 1.92
N GLN A 168 0.54 20.24 2.95
CA GLN A 168 -0.83 19.75 2.80
C GLN A 168 -1.62 20.57 1.76
N HIS A 169 -1.44 21.89 1.69
CA HIS A 169 -2.08 22.73 0.69
C HIS A 169 -1.57 22.52 -0.73
N SER A 170 -0.41 21.91 -0.93
CA SER A 170 0.09 21.55 -2.27
C SER A 170 -0.60 20.31 -2.86
N ILE A 171 -1.28 19.53 -2.01
CA ILE A 171 -2.07 18.37 -2.43
C ILE A 171 -3.46 18.86 -2.86
N ARG A 172 -3.98 18.34 -3.97
CA ARG A 172 -5.33 18.66 -4.46
C ARG A 172 -6.37 18.44 -3.37
N PRO A 173 -7.29 19.41 -3.16
CA PRO A 173 -8.33 19.29 -2.12
C PRO A 173 -9.22 18.05 -2.31
N GLU A 174 -9.46 17.63 -3.56
CA GLU A 174 -10.26 16.43 -3.86
C GLU A 174 -9.59 15.14 -3.35
N ILE A 175 -8.25 15.08 -3.41
CA ILE A 175 -7.48 13.95 -2.89
C ILE A 175 -7.56 13.90 -1.35
N LEU A 176 -7.39 15.03 -0.70
CA LEU A 176 -7.51 15.12 0.76
C LEU A 176 -8.93 14.78 1.22
N GLN A 177 -9.96 15.21 0.48
CA GLN A 177 -11.34 14.84 0.79
C GLN A 177 -11.57 13.34 0.63
N GLN A 178 -11.07 12.72 -0.44
CA GLN A 178 -11.15 11.27 -0.62
C GLN A 178 -10.45 10.50 0.51
N LEU A 179 -9.31 11.02 1.00
CA LEU A 179 -8.61 10.40 2.13
C LEU A 179 -9.45 10.46 3.42
N ILE A 180 -10.10 11.59 3.68
CA ILE A 180 -11.02 11.75 4.81
C ILE A 180 -12.21 10.80 4.69
N ASP A 181 -12.82 10.73 3.52
CA ASP A 181 -13.97 9.87 3.24
C ASP A 181 -13.62 8.38 3.41
N GLN A 182 -12.45 7.96 2.90
CA GLN A 182 -11.92 6.61 3.10
C GLN A 182 -11.70 6.30 4.59
N GLN A 183 -11.10 7.22 5.34
CA GLN A 183 -10.90 7.04 6.77
C GLN A 183 -12.21 6.90 7.53
N ASN A 184 -13.20 7.73 7.20
CA ASN A 184 -14.53 7.69 7.82
C ASN A 184 -15.27 6.37 7.47
N TYR A 185 -15.17 5.92 6.22
CA TYR A 185 -15.70 4.64 5.77
C TYR A 185 -15.15 3.49 6.61
N TRP A 186 -13.83 3.37 6.74
CA TRP A 186 -13.21 2.30 7.54
C TRP A 186 -13.48 2.43 9.03
N LYS A 187 -13.51 3.67 9.58
CA LYS A 187 -13.92 3.90 10.98
C LYS A 187 -15.33 3.41 11.25
N SER A 188 -16.26 3.58 10.31
CA SER A 188 -17.65 3.09 10.46
C SER A 188 -17.77 1.58 10.54
N LYS A 189 -16.82 0.84 9.96
CA LYS A 189 -16.77 -0.62 9.96
C LYS A 189 -15.96 -1.18 11.13
N TYR A 190 -15.05 -0.41 11.69
CA TYR A 190 -14.07 -0.87 12.69
C TYR A 190 -14.69 -1.11 14.07
N ASN A 191 -14.40 -2.30 14.64
CA ASN A 191 -14.75 -2.64 16.01
C ASN A 191 -13.51 -2.56 16.90
N ASN A 192 -13.47 -1.56 17.80
CA ASN A 192 -12.33 -1.30 18.68
C ASN A 192 -11.92 -2.49 19.54
N THR A 193 -12.87 -3.30 20.01
CA THR A 193 -12.59 -4.47 20.88
C THR A 193 -11.94 -5.59 20.06
N LEU A 194 -12.51 -5.93 18.91
CA LEU A 194 -11.97 -6.96 18.03
C LEU A 194 -10.62 -6.54 17.43
N GLY A 195 -10.47 -5.28 17.04
CA GLY A 195 -9.22 -4.75 16.50
C GLY A 195 -8.05 -4.82 17.50
N LYS A 196 -8.29 -4.55 18.80
CA LYS A 196 -7.26 -4.70 19.84
C LYS A 196 -6.83 -6.15 20.05
N ILE A 197 -7.77 -7.10 19.95
CA ILE A 197 -7.46 -8.53 20.04
C ILE A 197 -6.63 -8.97 18.83
N GLN A 198 -7.06 -8.59 17.63
CA GLN A 198 -6.37 -8.91 16.39
C GLN A 198 -4.94 -8.33 16.38
N SER A 199 -4.74 -7.05 16.76
CA SER A 199 -3.42 -6.43 16.83
C SER A 199 -2.48 -7.18 17.78
N ARG A 200 -2.98 -7.64 18.94
CA ARG A 200 -2.17 -8.41 19.90
C ARG A 200 -1.75 -9.77 19.34
N ILE A 201 -2.67 -10.46 18.67
CA ILE A 201 -2.37 -11.75 18.04
C ILE A 201 -1.33 -11.56 16.92
N TYR A 202 -1.51 -10.53 16.08
CA TYR A 202 -0.61 -10.21 14.99
C TYR A 202 0.79 -9.82 15.49
N ASP A 203 0.89 -8.97 16.49
CA ASP A 203 2.17 -8.62 17.13
C ASP A 203 2.88 -9.83 17.75
N ALA A 204 2.12 -10.73 18.38
CA ALA A 204 2.69 -11.96 18.92
C ALA A 204 3.22 -12.90 17.81
N MET A 205 2.50 -13.00 16.70
CA MET A 205 2.88 -13.78 15.53
C MET A 205 4.15 -13.22 14.86
N LEU A 206 4.21 -11.90 14.64
CA LEU A 206 5.39 -11.23 14.07
C LEU A 206 6.63 -11.42 14.95
N LYS A 207 6.49 -11.24 16.26
CA LYS A 207 7.59 -11.45 17.22
C LYS A 207 8.04 -12.91 17.26
N GLY A 208 7.10 -13.86 17.18
CA GLY A 208 7.41 -15.30 17.07
C GLY A 208 8.22 -15.65 15.82
N ASN A 209 8.01 -14.93 14.72
CA ASN A 209 8.72 -15.07 13.46
C ASN A 209 10.00 -14.20 13.37
N LYS A 210 10.52 -13.68 14.50
CA LYS A 210 11.73 -12.84 14.60
C LYS A 210 11.65 -11.50 13.84
N VAL A 211 10.46 -10.99 13.56
CA VAL A 211 10.27 -9.64 13.03
C VAL A 211 10.33 -8.66 14.20
N SER A 212 11.47 -8.01 14.39
CA SER A 212 11.77 -7.21 15.60
C SER A 212 10.97 -5.90 15.71
N SER A 213 10.40 -5.40 14.63
CA SER A 213 9.78 -4.07 14.55
C SER A 213 8.24 -4.09 14.62
N GLY A 214 7.58 -5.25 14.55
CA GLY A 214 6.12 -5.33 14.61
C GLY A 214 5.44 -4.42 13.58
N THR A 215 4.36 -3.75 13.98
CA THR A 215 3.61 -2.81 13.13
C THR A 215 4.34 -1.51 12.76
N LYS A 216 5.55 -1.26 13.31
CA LYS A 216 6.37 -0.09 12.95
C LYS A 216 6.94 -0.17 11.52
N ASN A 217 6.95 -1.35 10.91
CA ASN A 217 7.47 -1.57 9.56
C ASN A 217 6.69 -0.81 8.48
N TYR A 218 5.40 -0.60 8.66
CA TYR A 218 4.56 0.08 7.65
C TYR A 218 5.00 1.50 7.31
N MET A 219 5.78 2.17 8.16
CA MET A 219 6.23 3.54 7.93
C MET A 219 7.56 3.62 7.15
N GLN A 220 8.26 2.52 7.03
CA GLN A 220 9.59 2.44 6.44
C GLN A 220 9.56 2.31 4.91
N VAL A 221 8.38 2.18 4.32
CA VAL A 221 8.22 2.13 2.85
C VAL A 221 8.76 3.39 2.16
N ILE A 222 8.64 4.55 2.81
CA ILE A 222 9.14 5.82 2.27
C ILE A 222 10.68 5.79 2.17
N ASP A 223 11.35 5.20 3.14
CA ASP A 223 12.81 5.04 3.12
C ASP A 223 13.26 4.16 1.94
N LEU A 224 12.48 3.11 1.61
CA LEU A 224 12.77 2.26 0.45
C LEU A 224 12.60 3.00 -0.87
N ILE A 225 11.56 3.84 -0.97
CA ILE A 225 11.31 4.63 -2.19
C ILE A 225 12.44 5.63 -2.38
N ILE A 226 12.83 6.37 -1.33
CA ILE A 226 13.91 7.35 -1.42
C ILE A 226 15.23 6.67 -1.77
N ALA A 227 15.55 5.53 -1.15
CA ALA A 227 16.78 4.79 -1.44
C ALA A 227 16.89 4.27 -2.89
N THR A 228 15.78 4.17 -3.61
CA THR A 228 15.75 3.63 -4.98
C THR A 228 15.58 4.70 -6.05
N GLU A 229 15.11 5.89 -5.69
CA GLU A 229 14.77 6.95 -6.65
C GLU A 229 15.65 8.20 -6.51
N TYR A 230 16.36 8.34 -5.37
CA TYR A 230 17.23 9.49 -5.02
C TYR A 230 18.62 9.05 -4.54
#